data_5614baf82f8a3285c561e84ab9a03c42
#
_entry.id   5614baf82f8a3285c561e84ab9a03c42
#
_cell.length_a   1.000
_cell.length_b   1.000
_cell.length_c   1.000
_cell.angle_alpha   90.00
_cell.angle_beta   90.00
_cell.angle_gamma   90.00
#
_symmetry.space_group_name_H-M   'P 1'
#
loop_
_entity.id
_entity.type
_entity.pdbx_description
1 polymer ?
#
loop_
_entity_poly.entity_id
_entity_poly.type
_entity_poly.pdbx_seq_one_letter_code
_entity_poly.pdbx_strand_id
1 'polypeptide(L)'
;DEGVAEFTSLAALTAKATKSTAGEMTSLFATGYGIYKDYYSDLSDMEFGEMFSAGISDAVRAFKTSGSGMAQAIQNLGASATTAQVPLEEQLSVLGMLQATMGGAEAGTKYKAFLRSATKGGEALGLKFTDANNQLLSMPEILGILRGKFGETMDAAEKMELQKAFGDTEAVALIDLMY
;
A
#
# COMPACT_ATOMS: atom_id res chain seq x y z
N ASP A 1 7.49 -16.21 -25.76
CA ASP A 1 7.47 -16.41 -24.33
C ASP A 1 6.02 -16.30 -23.82
N GLU A 2 5.50 -17.42 -23.31
CA GLU A 2 4.09 -17.56 -22.92
C GLU A 2 3.70 -16.57 -21.80
N GLY A 3 4.56 -16.39 -20.79
CA GLY A 3 4.30 -15.48 -19.69
C GLY A 3 4.19 -14.02 -20.12
N VAL A 4 5.00 -13.58 -21.07
CA VAL A 4 4.94 -12.23 -21.62
C VAL A 4 3.63 -11.99 -22.36
N ALA A 5 3.21 -12.97 -23.17
CA ALA A 5 1.95 -12.87 -23.92
C ALA A 5 0.74 -12.81 -22.97
N GLU A 6 0.76 -13.60 -21.91
CA GLU A 6 -0.31 -13.61 -20.89
C GLU A 6 -0.38 -12.29 -20.14
N PHE A 7 0.75 -11.73 -19.71
CA PHE A 7 0.79 -10.44 -19.03
C PHE A 7 0.33 -9.31 -19.94
N THR A 8 0.69 -9.35 -21.22
CA THR A 8 0.21 -8.37 -22.20
C THR A 8 -1.30 -8.40 -22.34
N SER A 9 -1.88 -9.60 -22.43
CA SER A 9 -3.32 -9.79 -22.51
C SER A 9 -4.04 -9.30 -21.26
N LEU A 10 -3.53 -9.67 -20.08
CA LEU A 10 -4.10 -9.23 -18.79
C LEU A 10 -3.96 -7.72 -18.60
N ALA A 11 -2.84 -7.13 -19.02
CA ALA A 11 -2.63 -5.69 -18.94
C ALA A 11 -3.63 -4.93 -19.80
N ALA A 12 -3.94 -5.43 -20.99
CA ALA A 12 -4.93 -4.82 -21.88
C ALA A 12 -6.34 -4.90 -21.28
N LEU A 13 -6.71 -6.04 -20.69
CA LEU A 13 -8.00 -6.21 -20.01
C LEU A 13 -8.11 -5.29 -18.78
N THR A 14 -7.04 -5.21 -18.00
CA THR A 14 -6.99 -4.35 -16.80
C THR A 14 -7.07 -2.87 -17.20
N ALA A 15 -6.38 -2.47 -18.26
CA ALA A 15 -6.44 -1.11 -18.78
C ALA A 15 -7.88 -0.72 -19.13
N LYS A 16 -8.59 -1.58 -19.81
CA LYS A 16 -9.99 -1.38 -20.16
C LYS A 16 -10.89 -1.27 -18.93
N ALA A 17 -10.71 -2.16 -17.97
CA ALA A 17 -11.50 -2.19 -16.73
C ALA A 17 -11.25 -0.98 -15.84
N THR A 18 -10.06 -0.39 -15.89
CA THR A 18 -9.65 0.73 -15.02
C THR A 18 -9.60 2.08 -15.74
N LYS A 19 -9.99 2.12 -17.01
CA LYS A 19 -9.95 3.31 -17.86
C LYS A 19 -8.55 3.95 -17.95
N SER A 20 -7.52 3.10 -17.96
CA SER A 20 -6.13 3.49 -18.14
C SER A 20 -5.64 3.03 -19.51
N THR A 21 -4.39 3.35 -19.87
CA THR A 21 -3.83 2.91 -21.14
C THR A 21 -3.23 1.50 -21.00
N ALA A 22 -3.19 0.76 -22.12
CA ALA A 22 -2.55 -0.55 -22.15
C ALA A 22 -1.05 -0.45 -21.81
N GLY A 23 -0.38 0.61 -22.25
CA GLY A 23 1.03 0.85 -21.95
C GLY A 23 1.30 1.05 -20.46
N GLU A 24 0.44 1.82 -19.78
CA GLU A 24 0.52 2.02 -18.33
C GLU A 24 0.36 0.69 -17.58
N MET A 25 -0.61 -0.13 -17.98
CA MET A 25 -0.86 -1.40 -17.33
C MET A 25 0.23 -2.44 -17.65
N THR A 26 0.76 -2.46 -18.85
CA THR A 26 1.90 -3.31 -19.19
C THR A 26 3.11 -2.98 -18.30
N SER A 27 3.41 -1.70 -18.14
CA SER A 27 4.47 -1.24 -17.27
C SER A 27 4.21 -1.60 -15.81
N LEU A 28 2.98 -1.44 -15.35
CA LEU A 28 2.59 -1.79 -13.97
C LEU A 28 2.71 -3.30 -13.72
N PHE A 29 2.29 -4.14 -14.66
CA PHE A 29 2.42 -5.58 -14.51
C PHE A 29 3.88 -6.02 -14.44
N ALA A 30 4.76 -5.41 -15.23
CA ALA A 30 6.20 -5.68 -15.16
C ALA A 30 6.77 -5.26 -13.80
N THR A 31 6.41 -4.08 -13.32
CA THR A 31 6.82 -3.59 -11.99
C THR A 31 6.28 -4.49 -10.88
N GLY A 32 5.01 -4.83 -10.95
CA GLY A 32 4.36 -5.71 -9.96
C GLY A 32 4.99 -7.10 -9.92
N TYR A 33 5.29 -7.65 -11.07
CA TYR A 33 5.98 -8.95 -11.14
C TYR A 33 7.32 -8.88 -10.40
N GLY A 34 8.11 -7.85 -10.67
CA GLY A 34 9.41 -7.66 -10.02
C GLY A 34 9.32 -7.46 -8.50
N ILE A 35 8.26 -6.79 -8.02
CA ILE A 35 8.09 -6.51 -6.60
C ILE A 35 7.50 -7.70 -5.85
N TYR A 36 6.47 -8.34 -6.40
CA TYR A 36 5.61 -9.24 -5.64
C TYR A 36 5.82 -10.73 -5.92
N LYS A 37 6.40 -11.10 -7.05
CA LYS A 37 6.42 -12.51 -7.49
C LYS A 37 7.09 -13.44 -6.48
N ASP A 38 8.20 -13.02 -5.87
CA ASP A 38 8.92 -13.85 -4.91
C ASP A 38 8.12 -14.13 -3.63
N TYR A 39 7.22 -13.22 -3.26
CA TYR A 39 6.35 -13.37 -2.09
C TYR A 39 5.12 -14.23 -2.39
N TYR A 40 4.85 -14.50 -3.66
CA TYR A 40 3.79 -15.37 -4.14
C TYR A 40 4.37 -16.48 -5.01
N SER A 41 5.49 -17.04 -4.61
CA SER A 41 6.27 -18.01 -5.36
C SER A 41 5.54 -19.35 -5.58
N ASP A 42 4.50 -19.61 -4.81
CA ASP A 42 3.60 -20.76 -4.97
C ASP A 42 2.64 -20.60 -6.16
N LEU A 43 2.50 -19.38 -6.69
CA LEU A 43 1.65 -19.11 -7.84
C LEU A 43 2.43 -19.22 -9.16
N SER A 44 1.80 -19.73 -10.20
CA SER A 44 2.34 -19.64 -11.55
C SER A 44 2.31 -18.18 -12.02
N ASP A 45 3.00 -17.87 -13.11
CA ASP A 45 2.98 -16.52 -13.68
C ASP A 45 1.56 -16.10 -14.07
N MET A 46 0.79 -17.00 -14.63
CA MET A 46 -0.60 -16.75 -14.99
C MET A 46 -1.47 -16.50 -13.76
N GLU A 47 -1.34 -17.33 -12.74
CA GLU A 47 -2.07 -17.16 -11.47
C GLU A 47 -1.72 -15.85 -10.81
N PHE A 48 -0.45 -15.49 -10.79
CA PHE A 48 -0.01 -14.19 -10.26
C PHE A 48 -0.61 -13.04 -11.08
N GLY A 49 -0.56 -13.12 -12.40
CA GLY A 49 -1.11 -12.08 -13.28
C GLY A 49 -2.61 -11.89 -13.06
N GLU A 50 -3.36 -12.97 -12.92
CA GLU A 50 -4.80 -12.94 -12.65
C GLU A 50 -5.11 -12.32 -11.29
N MET A 51 -4.36 -12.72 -10.26
CA MET A 51 -4.51 -12.16 -8.91
C MET A 51 -4.21 -10.65 -8.91
N PHE A 52 -3.14 -10.25 -9.56
CA PHE A 52 -2.74 -8.85 -9.63
C PHE A 52 -3.75 -8.01 -10.41
N SER A 53 -4.21 -8.51 -11.55
CA SER A 53 -5.24 -7.86 -12.36
C SER A 53 -6.53 -7.65 -11.57
N ALA A 54 -7.00 -8.71 -10.89
CA ALA A 54 -8.20 -8.64 -10.07
C ALA A 54 -8.03 -7.65 -8.92
N GLY A 55 -6.88 -7.68 -8.25
CA GLY A 55 -6.58 -6.75 -7.14
C GLY A 55 -6.62 -5.29 -7.57
N ILE A 56 -5.96 -4.97 -8.68
CA ILE A 56 -5.96 -3.60 -9.23
C ILE A 56 -7.38 -3.17 -9.64
N SER A 57 -8.10 -4.01 -10.36
CA SER A 57 -9.45 -3.69 -10.83
C SER A 57 -10.42 -3.49 -9.65
N ASP A 58 -10.35 -4.34 -8.65
CA ASP A 58 -11.20 -4.26 -7.46
C ASP A 58 -10.89 -3.00 -6.64
N ALA A 59 -9.62 -2.67 -6.45
CA ALA A 59 -9.22 -1.48 -5.70
C ALA A 59 -9.65 -0.20 -6.41
N VAL A 60 -9.48 -0.13 -7.73
CA VAL A 60 -9.91 1.02 -8.53
C VAL A 60 -11.42 1.23 -8.38
N ARG A 61 -12.20 0.16 -8.43
CA ARG A 61 -13.65 0.22 -8.28
C ARG A 61 -14.07 0.57 -6.85
N ALA A 62 -13.48 -0.08 -5.85
CA ALA A 62 -13.86 0.09 -4.45
C ALA A 62 -13.55 1.49 -3.94
N PHE A 63 -12.42 2.06 -4.34
CA PHE A 63 -11.95 3.35 -3.83
C PHE A 63 -12.14 4.51 -4.82
N LYS A 64 -12.75 4.23 -5.97
CA LYS A 64 -13.04 5.24 -7.01
C LYS A 64 -11.79 5.99 -7.46
N THR A 65 -10.67 5.30 -7.53
CA THR A 65 -9.42 5.82 -8.08
C THR A 65 -9.29 5.41 -9.56
N SER A 66 -8.10 5.48 -10.11
CA SER A 66 -7.83 5.12 -11.50
C SER A 66 -6.68 4.11 -11.58
N GLY A 67 -6.61 3.41 -12.71
CA GLY A 67 -5.47 2.52 -12.98
C GLY A 67 -4.15 3.29 -12.99
N SER A 68 -4.13 4.48 -13.59
CA SER A 68 -2.94 5.36 -13.62
C SER A 68 -2.53 5.79 -12.22
N GLY A 69 -3.48 6.20 -11.38
CA GLY A 69 -3.21 6.58 -9.99
C GLY A 69 -2.65 5.42 -9.19
N MET A 70 -3.24 4.25 -9.32
CA MET A 70 -2.76 3.05 -8.63
C MET A 70 -1.36 2.63 -9.13
N ALA A 71 -1.08 2.76 -10.42
CA ALA A 71 0.24 2.49 -10.99
C ALA A 71 1.30 3.40 -10.38
N GLN A 72 1.03 4.71 -10.30
CA GLN A 72 1.95 5.67 -9.69
C GLN A 72 2.18 5.38 -8.21
N ALA A 73 1.12 5.01 -7.50
CA ALA A 73 1.20 4.67 -6.07
C ALA A 73 2.10 3.46 -5.84
N ILE A 74 1.92 2.39 -6.60
CA ILE A 74 2.72 1.16 -6.49
C ILE A 74 4.18 1.43 -6.85
N GLN A 75 4.43 2.22 -7.90
CA GLN A 75 5.80 2.57 -8.30
C GLN A 75 6.53 3.35 -7.20
N ASN A 76 5.86 4.31 -6.58
CA ASN A 76 6.45 5.11 -5.49
C ASN A 76 6.63 4.31 -4.21
N LEU A 77 5.69 3.43 -3.90
CA LEU A 77 5.81 2.53 -2.75
C LEU A 77 6.98 1.56 -2.94
N GLY A 78 7.15 1.05 -4.15
CA GLY A 78 8.18 0.07 -4.45
C GLY A 78 8.01 -1.21 -3.63
N ALA A 79 9.11 -1.78 -3.18
CA ALA A 79 9.13 -3.03 -2.43
C ALA A 79 8.96 -2.83 -0.91
N SER A 80 8.77 -1.62 -0.43
CA SER A 80 8.78 -1.31 1.01
C SER A 80 7.74 -2.12 1.80
N ALA A 81 6.51 -2.19 1.31
CA ALA A 81 5.45 -2.93 2.00
C ALA A 81 5.64 -4.44 1.87
N THR A 82 6.08 -4.91 0.71
CA THR A 82 6.32 -6.33 0.46
C THR A 82 7.48 -6.84 1.31
N THR A 83 8.54 -6.05 1.46
CA THR A 83 9.66 -6.36 2.33
C THR A 83 9.22 -6.44 3.80
N ALA A 84 8.27 -5.61 4.20
CA ALA A 84 7.65 -5.67 5.52
C ALA A 84 6.60 -6.79 5.65
N GLN A 85 6.43 -7.59 4.61
CA GLN A 85 5.48 -8.72 4.53
C GLN A 85 4.02 -8.30 4.66
N VAL A 86 3.69 -7.10 4.22
CA VAL A 86 2.30 -6.66 4.14
C VAL A 86 1.64 -7.34 2.94
N PRO A 87 0.48 -7.99 3.11
CA PRO A 87 -0.21 -8.62 2.00
C PRO A 87 -0.59 -7.61 0.89
N LEU A 88 -0.55 -8.05 -0.35
CA LEU A 88 -0.88 -7.18 -1.50
C LEU A 88 -2.25 -6.53 -1.35
N GLU A 89 -3.24 -7.28 -0.89
CA GLU A 89 -4.60 -6.76 -0.69
C GLU A 89 -4.63 -5.57 0.29
N GLU A 90 -3.90 -5.66 1.39
CA GLU A 90 -3.79 -4.53 2.33
C GLU A 90 -3.08 -3.34 1.68
N GLN A 91 -2.00 -3.59 0.93
CA GLN A 91 -1.28 -2.52 0.24
C GLN A 91 -2.20 -1.76 -0.70
N LEU A 92 -2.97 -2.47 -1.51
CA LEU A 92 -3.90 -1.86 -2.46
C LEU A 92 -5.02 -1.10 -1.75
N SER A 93 -5.50 -1.61 -0.62
CA SER A 93 -6.53 -0.93 0.19
C SER A 93 -6.01 0.39 0.77
N VAL A 94 -4.83 0.38 1.36
CA VAL A 94 -4.22 1.61 1.93
C VAL A 94 -3.99 2.64 0.82
N LEU A 95 -3.37 2.23 -0.29
CA LEU A 95 -3.13 3.13 -1.42
C LEU A 95 -4.44 3.67 -2.00
N GLY A 96 -5.45 2.84 -2.09
CA GLY A 96 -6.76 3.26 -2.59
C GLY A 96 -7.43 4.28 -1.69
N MET A 97 -7.43 4.06 -0.39
CA MET A 97 -8.00 4.99 0.60
C MET A 97 -7.31 6.35 0.57
N LEU A 98 -5.99 6.36 0.50
CA LEU A 98 -5.23 7.62 0.45
C LEU A 98 -5.55 8.44 -0.80
N GLN A 99 -5.86 7.79 -1.90
CA GLN A 99 -6.17 8.47 -3.15
C GLN A 99 -7.54 9.16 -3.15
N ALA A 100 -8.33 9.03 -2.10
CA ALA A 100 -9.54 9.85 -1.93
C ALA A 100 -9.20 11.34 -1.77
N THR A 101 -8.00 11.67 -1.28
CA THR A 101 -7.59 13.04 -0.97
C THR A 101 -6.29 13.47 -1.65
N MET A 102 -5.60 12.57 -2.38
CA MET A 102 -4.32 12.88 -3.00
C MET A 102 -4.11 12.05 -4.27
N GLY A 103 -3.09 12.40 -5.06
CA GLY A 103 -2.69 11.61 -6.21
C GLY A 103 -1.97 10.32 -5.79
N GLY A 104 -1.83 9.39 -6.75
CA GLY A 104 -1.22 8.09 -6.50
C GLY A 104 0.25 8.19 -6.06
N ALA A 105 1.03 9.04 -6.71
CA ALA A 105 2.44 9.23 -6.36
C ALA A 105 2.61 9.66 -4.90
N GLU A 106 1.80 10.62 -4.44
CA GLU A 106 1.82 11.11 -3.07
C GLU A 106 1.36 10.03 -2.08
N ALA A 107 0.34 9.26 -2.43
CA ALA A 107 -0.14 8.14 -1.61
C ALA A 107 0.98 7.10 -1.39
N GLY A 108 1.69 6.73 -2.44
CA GLY A 108 2.83 5.81 -2.35
C GLY A 108 3.94 6.34 -1.46
N THR A 109 4.26 7.62 -1.58
CA THR A 109 5.29 8.29 -0.78
C THR A 109 4.92 8.28 0.71
N LYS A 110 3.68 8.62 1.06
CA LYS A 110 3.21 8.62 2.44
C LYS A 110 3.23 7.22 3.06
N TYR A 111 2.77 6.24 2.32
CA TYR A 111 2.75 4.86 2.82
C TYR A 111 4.17 4.33 3.03
N LYS A 112 5.08 4.61 2.11
CA LYS A 112 6.49 4.25 2.23
C LYS A 112 7.11 4.88 3.48
N ALA A 113 6.86 6.15 3.73
CA ALA A 113 7.34 6.87 4.92
C ALA A 113 6.80 6.24 6.21
N PHE A 114 5.53 5.89 6.23
CA PHE A 114 4.91 5.20 7.37
C PHE A 114 5.61 3.85 7.64
N LEU A 115 5.82 3.05 6.61
CA LEU A 115 6.44 1.73 6.76
C LEU A 115 7.88 1.82 7.28
N ARG A 116 8.62 2.86 6.90
CA ARG A 116 9.99 3.09 7.38
C ARG A 116 10.04 3.49 8.85
N SER A 117 9.02 4.16 9.35
CA SER A 117 9.03 4.76 10.68
C SER A 117 8.12 4.06 11.69
N ALA A 118 7.27 3.13 11.26
CA ALA A 118 6.23 2.54 12.10
C ALA A 118 6.77 1.84 13.34
N THR A 119 7.76 0.95 13.19
CA THR A 119 8.32 0.19 14.33
C THR A 119 8.95 1.13 15.36
N LYS A 120 9.80 2.06 14.90
CA LYS A 120 10.44 3.06 15.73
C LYS A 120 9.40 3.98 16.40
N GLY A 121 8.41 4.42 15.63
CA GLY A 121 7.35 5.29 16.14
C GLY A 121 6.54 4.61 17.24
N GLY A 122 6.18 3.36 17.03
CA GLY A 122 5.48 2.56 18.04
C GLY A 122 6.28 2.45 19.32
N GLU A 123 7.55 2.07 19.23
CA GLU A 123 8.44 1.95 20.38
C GLU A 123 8.56 3.27 21.16
N ALA A 124 8.73 4.37 20.45
CA ALA A 124 8.84 5.70 21.06
C ALA A 124 7.56 6.11 21.81
N LEU A 125 6.41 5.58 21.39
CA LEU A 125 5.11 5.80 22.06
C LEU A 125 4.85 4.80 23.18
N GLY A 126 5.75 3.87 23.42
CA GLY A 126 5.53 2.77 24.36
C GLY A 126 4.53 1.73 23.84
N LEU A 127 4.35 1.67 22.53
CA LEU A 127 3.43 0.76 21.86
C LEU A 127 4.20 -0.30 21.07
N LYS A 128 3.54 -1.41 20.76
CA LYS A 128 4.14 -2.46 19.96
C LYS A 128 3.31 -2.65 18.68
N PHE A 129 3.91 -2.31 17.54
CA PHE A 129 3.28 -2.44 16.21
C PHE A 129 3.71 -3.70 15.49
N THR A 130 4.38 -4.63 16.19
CA THR A 130 4.85 -5.89 15.64
C THR A 130 4.27 -7.07 16.41
N ASP A 131 4.17 -8.20 15.74
CA ASP A 131 3.73 -9.46 16.34
C ASP A 131 4.90 -10.20 17.02
N ALA A 132 4.64 -11.44 17.50
CA ALA A 132 5.63 -12.27 18.16
C ALA A 132 6.83 -12.63 17.25
N ASN A 133 6.65 -12.55 15.93
CA ASN A 133 7.70 -12.84 14.94
C ASN A 133 8.40 -11.57 14.43
N ASN A 134 8.18 -10.45 15.09
CA ASN A 134 8.68 -9.11 14.68
C ASN A 134 8.19 -8.66 13.30
N GLN A 135 7.04 -9.18 12.87
CA GLN A 135 6.39 -8.72 11.65
C GLN A 135 5.44 -7.57 11.99
N LEU A 136 5.39 -6.57 11.10
CA LEU A 136 4.50 -5.43 11.28
C LEU A 136 3.04 -5.90 11.32
N LEU A 137 2.28 -5.42 12.29
CA LEU A 137 0.84 -5.66 12.36
C LEU A 137 0.12 -5.02 11.18
N SER A 138 -1.10 -5.42 10.92
CA SER A 138 -1.92 -4.81 9.87
C SER A 138 -2.22 -3.34 10.18
N MET A 139 -2.52 -2.56 9.15
CA MET A 139 -2.89 -1.15 9.33
C MET A 139 -4.09 -0.98 10.27
N PRO A 140 -5.19 -1.74 10.13
CA PRO A 140 -6.29 -1.63 11.08
C PRO A 140 -5.89 -1.93 12.52
N GLU A 141 -5.03 -2.90 12.75
CA GLU A 141 -4.54 -3.23 14.10
C GLU A 141 -3.70 -2.08 14.67
N ILE A 142 -2.80 -1.51 13.88
CA ILE A 142 -1.97 -0.36 14.30
C ILE A 142 -2.84 0.83 14.65
N LEU A 143 -3.81 1.16 13.80
CA LEU A 143 -4.74 2.26 14.06
C LEU A 143 -5.56 2.01 15.32
N GLY A 144 -5.97 0.77 15.56
CA GLY A 144 -6.68 0.36 16.78
C GLY A 144 -5.83 0.58 18.02
N ILE A 145 -4.56 0.22 17.98
CA ILE A 145 -3.61 0.44 19.07
C ILE A 145 -3.43 1.94 19.34
N LEU A 146 -3.31 2.75 18.29
CA LEU A 146 -3.22 4.19 18.41
C LEU A 146 -4.47 4.80 19.04
N ARG A 147 -5.66 4.33 18.66
CA ARG A 147 -6.93 4.77 19.27
C ARG A 147 -7.03 4.35 20.74
N GLY A 148 -6.46 3.22 21.09
CA GLY A 148 -6.37 2.78 22.48
C GLY A 148 -5.55 3.73 23.34
N LYS A 149 -4.51 4.35 22.76
CA LYS A 149 -3.66 5.30 23.46
C LYS A 149 -4.24 6.73 23.48
N PHE A 150 -4.69 7.19 22.30
CA PHE A 150 -5.08 8.60 22.12
C PHE A 150 -6.59 8.84 22.07
N GLY A 151 -7.41 7.81 21.98
CA GLY A 151 -8.85 7.93 21.85
C GLY A 151 -9.31 8.11 20.40
N GLU A 152 -10.57 8.46 20.23
CA GLU A 152 -11.19 8.59 18.90
C GLU A 152 -10.62 9.76 18.09
N THR A 153 -10.19 10.81 18.77
CA THR A 153 -9.58 11.99 18.15
C THR A 153 -8.30 12.34 18.89
N MET A 154 -7.35 12.93 18.18
CA MET A 154 -6.10 13.41 18.79
C MET A 154 -6.14 14.93 18.90
N ASP A 155 -5.76 15.45 20.07
CA ASP A 155 -5.57 16.88 20.25
C ASP A 155 -4.18 17.33 19.73
N ALA A 156 -3.90 18.62 19.81
CA ALA A 156 -2.65 19.18 19.30
C ALA A 156 -1.42 18.61 20.01
N ALA A 157 -1.49 18.40 21.32
CA ALA A 157 -0.38 17.86 22.11
C ALA A 157 -0.10 16.40 21.74
N GLU A 158 -1.15 15.61 21.54
CA GLU A 158 -1.05 14.22 21.11
C GLU A 158 -0.48 14.09 19.71
N LYS A 159 -0.86 14.99 18.79
CA LYS A 159 -0.27 15.04 17.44
C LYS A 159 1.20 15.39 17.47
N MET A 160 1.62 16.26 18.37
CA MET A 160 3.04 16.57 18.58
C MET A 160 3.80 15.36 19.12
N GLU A 161 3.22 14.62 20.04
CA GLU A 161 3.80 13.38 20.55
C GLU A 161 4.00 12.37 19.44
N LEU A 162 2.98 12.22 18.60
CA LEU A 162 3.02 11.34 17.42
C LEU A 162 4.14 11.77 16.45
N GLN A 163 4.25 13.07 16.17
CA GLN A 163 5.27 13.62 15.28
C GLN A 163 6.69 13.36 15.82
N LYS A 164 6.90 13.55 17.11
CA LYS A 164 8.20 13.27 17.73
C LYS A 164 8.55 11.79 17.66
N ALA A 165 7.56 10.93 17.88
CA ALA A 165 7.76 9.48 17.87
C ALA A 165 8.15 8.98 16.49
N PHE A 166 7.41 9.36 15.46
CA PHE A 166 7.65 8.91 14.09
C PHE A 166 8.80 9.66 13.43
N GLY A 167 8.98 10.93 13.74
CA GLY A 167 10.05 11.75 13.16
C GLY A 167 9.90 12.01 11.66
N ASP A 168 8.71 11.82 11.09
CA ASP A 168 8.45 11.94 9.67
C ASP A 168 7.05 12.51 9.44
N THR A 169 6.99 13.68 8.79
CA THR A 169 5.73 14.40 8.54
C THR A 169 4.81 13.64 7.59
N GLU A 170 5.37 12.93 6.61
CA GLU A 170 4.58 12.14 5.66
C GLU A 170 3.89 10.95 6.35
N ALA A 171 4.60 10.26 7.24
CA ALA A 171 4.05 9.17 8.03
C ALA A 171 2.91 9.63 8.94
N VAL A 172 3.08 10.76 9.60
CA VAL A 172 2.04 11.35 10.47
C VAL A 172 0.84 11.80 9.67
N ALA A 173 1.06 12.36 8.49
CA ALA A 173 -0.03 12.75 7.58
C ALA A 173 -0.86 11.53 7.16
N LEU A 174 -0.24 10.40 6.90
CA LEU A 174 -0.96 9.15 6.62
C LEU A 174 -1.83 8.76 7.81
N ILE A 175 -1.28 8.76 9.01
CA ILE A 175 -2.03 8.41 10.23
C ILE A 175 -3.23 9.34 10.39
N ASP A 176 -3.05 10.64 10.23
CA ASP A 176 -4.15 11.62 10.34
C ASP A 176 -5.28 11.32 9.35
N LEU A 177 -4.94 10.92 8.14
CA LEU A 177 -5.93 10.62 7.09
C LEU A 177 -6.68 9.31 7.34
N MET A 178 -6.02 8.31 7.94
CA MET A 178 -6.61 7.00 8.16
C MET A 178 -7.20 6.83 9.56
N TYR A 179 -6.86 7.72 10.46
CA TYR A 179 -7.33 7.68 11.85
C TYR A 179 -8.82 8.01 11.97
#